data_01f21f4d025e4d5372d6439b2fad08db
#
_entry.id   01f21f4d025e4d5372d6439b2fad08db
#
_cell.length_a   1.000
_cell.length_b   1.000
_cell.length_c   1.000
_cell.angle_alpha   90.00
_cell.angle_beta   90.00
_cell.angle_gamma   90.00
#
_symmetry.space_group_name_H-M   'P 1'
#
loop_
_entity.id
_entity.type
_entity.pdbx_description
1 polymer ?
#
loop_
_entity_poly.entity_id
_entity_poly.type
_entity_poly.pdbx_seq_one_letter_code
_entity_poly.pdbx_strand_id
1 'polypeptide(L)'
;MSAQPRVVILGAGPAGLGAAYRLRHLDRARVTVLEQQAVPGGNSGSFEFGGLRVDYGSHRLHPACDPDILADIRRFLGEDLLDRPRHGRISLRGKWVHFPLKPADLMLRLDKGFALGTLRDMMRKPFMRRGPADSFASVLRDSLGPTICDSFYFPYALKIWGRPPEELSAIQARRRVSAGSFTKLARKVLSQVPGFKPAGSGRFFYPRRGFGQISEAYAKAAVDTGADIRFGRRVTRVIAPASAAGPWIVEATQGDVVERIEADYVWTTLPISLFGRLMGDAVPPAVPAAAAGIDYRAMVLIYLSLPVGRFTEYDAHYFPSADVRITRLSEPKNYAALTTPPDGTVICAELPASPEDHHWAMTDAELGDLVAADLAHAGIPLPAPPKAVLVRRLRQAYPIYAIGYERPFTVLDEWAETLPRALSFGRQGLFAHDNTHHALAMGYAAASCLGPSGFDRNAWLEYRKIFETHVVED
;
A
#
# COMPACT_ATOMS: atom_id res chain seq x y z
N MET A 1 27.29 -4.84 32.03
CA MET A 1 26.42 -4.92 30.83
C MET A 1 26.04 -3.47 30.49
N SER A 2 26.39 -2.98 29.31
CA SER A 2 25.94 -1.66 28.87
C SER A 2 24.41 -1.62 28.82
N ALA A 3 23.80 -0.50 29.23
CA ALA A 3 22.35 -0.36 29.14
C ALA A 3 21.90 -0.49 27.69
N GLN A 4 20.79 -1.21 27.45
CA GLN A 4 20.21 -1.34 26.12
C GLN A 4 19.88 0.05 25.55
N PRO A 5 20.16 0.33 24.25
CA PRO A 5 19.85 1.60 23.64
C PRO A 5 18.33 1.84 23.60
N ARG A 6 17.93 3.10 23.73
CA ARG A 6 16.54 3.55 23.62
C ARG A 6 16.25 3.85 22.15
N VAL A 7 15.34 3.12 21.53
CA VAL A 7 14.87 3.35 20.17
C VAL A 7 13.46 3.92 20.22
N VAL A 8 13.26 5.13 19.70
CA VAL A 8 11.94 5.72 19.50
C VAL A 8 11.55 5.55 18.04
N ILE A 9 10.43 4.86 17.80
CA ILE A 9 9.89 4.59 16.47
C ILE A 9 8.69 5.51 16.20
N LEU A 10 8.73 6.24 15.11
CA LEU A 10 7.68 7.16 14.67
C LEU A 10 6.75 6.46 13.68
N GLY A 11 5.54 6.12 14.15
CA GLY A 11 4.50 5.44 13.40
C GLY A 11 4.32 3.96 13.77
N ALA A 12 3.09 3.56 14.10
CA ALA A 12 2.67 2.19 14.35
C ALA A 12 2.00 1.53 13.13
N GLY A 13 2.51 1.81 11.92
CA GLY A 13 2.22 1.03 10.73
C GLY A 13 3.01 -0.29 10.73
N PRO A 14 2.79 -1.17 9.72
CA PRO A 14 3.46 -2.48 9.66
C PRO A 14 4.98 -2.42 9.81
N ALA A 15 5.65 -1.45 9.18
CA ALA A 15 7.10 -1.30 9.27
C ALA A 15 7.58 -1.01 10.70
N GLY A 16 6.94 -0.02 11.36
CA GLY A 16 7.29 0.36 12.74
C GLY A 16 6.98 -0.75 13.74
N LEU A 17 5.85 -1.42 13.59
CA LEU A 17 5.47 -2.54 14.46
C LEU A 17 6.34 -3.77 14.24
N GLY A 18 6.68 -4.09 12.98
CA GLY A 18 7.64 -5.16 12.65
C GLY A 18 9.01 -4.91 13.29
N ALA A 19 9.50 -3.66 13.20
CA ALA A 19 10.75 -3.26 13.85
C ALA A 19 10.67 -3.34 15.39
N ALA A 20 9.58 -2.82 15.98
CA ALA A 20 9.38 -2.84 17.42
C ALA A 20 9.36 -4.27 17.98
N TYR A 21 8.53 -5.13 17.37
CA TYR A 21 8.48 -6.54 17.74
C TYR A 21 9.85 -7.21 17.59
N ARG A 22 10.52 -7.05 16.45
CA ARG A 22 11.78 -7.74 16.20
C ARG A 22 12.92 -7.26 17.09
N LEU A 23 13.03 -5.96 17.36
CA LEU A 23 14.01 -5.41 18.31
C LEU A 23 13.84 -5.98 19.72
N ARG A 24 12.58 -6.08 20.19
CA ARG A 24 12.27 -6.66 21.50
C ARG A 24 12.46 -8.17 21.53
N HIS A 25 12.02 -8.87 20.50
CA HIS A 25 12.21 -10.31 20.38
C HIS A 25 13.70 -10.73 20.38
N LEU A 26 14.57 -9.90 19.77
CA LEU A 26 16.02 -10.10 19.75
C LEU A 26 16.74 -9.48 20.96
N ASP A 27 16.02 -8.87 21.88
CA ASP A 27 16.54 -8.16 23.06
C ASP A 27 17.61 -7.10 22.73
N ARG A 28 17.40 -6.35 21.61
CA ARG A 28 18.39 -5.39 21.04
C ARG A 28 18.25 -3.99 21.62
N ALA A 29 17.05 -3.57 22.02
CA ALA A 29 16.77 -2.20 22.45
C ALA A 29 15.57 -2.10 23.39
N ARG A 30 15.50 -1.03 24.18
CA ARG A 30 14.25 -0.54 24.76
C ARG A 30 13.50 0.23 23.66
N VAL A 31 12.25 -0.12 23.41
CA VAL A 31 11.49 0.41 22.27
C VAL A 31 10.29 1.20 22.76
N THR A 32 10.16 2.44 22.28
CA THR A 32 8.93 3.25 22.40
C THR A 32 8.41 3.53 21.00
N VAL A 33 7.14 3.24 20.72
CA VAL A 33 6.47 3.56 19.44
C VAL A 33 5.47 4.67 19.67
N LEU A 34 5.49 5.72 18.84
CA LEU A 34 4.56 6.84 18.89
C LEU A 34 3.63 6.79 17.67
N GLU A 35 2.33 6.76 17.92
CA GLU A 35 1.30 6.73 16.87
C GLU A 35 0.24 7.81 17.12
N GLN A 36 -0.07 8.60 16.09
CA GLN A 36 -1.06 9.68 16.21
C GLN A 36 -2.52 9.17 16.28
N GLN A 37 -2.78 8.01 15.68
CA GLN A 37 -4.11 7.38 15.71
C GLN A 37 -4.32 6.65 17.05
N ALA A 38 -5.59 6.35 17.34
CA ALA A 38 -5.96 5.56 18.51
C ALA A 38 -5.70 4.06 18.35
N VAL A 39 -5.38 3.61 17.12
CA VAL A 39 -5.22 2.20 16.75
C VAL A 39 -3.98 2.01 15.85
N PRO A 40 -3.37 0.82 15.85
CA PRO A 40 -2.24 0.52 14.99
C PRO A 40 -2.68 0.26 13.54
N GLY A 41 -1.71 0.25 12.62
CA GLY A 41 -1.90 -0.25 11.24
C GLY A 41 -1.66 0.80 10.16
N GLY A 42 -1.70 2.10 10.47
CA GLY A 42 -1.54 3.14 9.45
C GLY A 42 -2.55 2.94 8.32
N ASN A 43 -2.09 3.02 7.05
CA ASN A 43 -2.96 2.83 5.88
C ASN A 43 -3.46 1.38 5.69
N SER A 44 -2.95 0.40 6.43
CA SER A 44 -3.41 -1.00 6.38
C SER A 44 -4.21 -1.42 7.63
N GLY A 45 -4.69 -0.47 8.40
CA GLY A 45 -5.54 -0.69 9.56
C GLY A 45 -6.98 -1.02 9.18
N SER A 46 -7.79 -1.35 10.20
CA SER A 46 -9.23 -1.60 10.09
C SER A 46 -9.99 -0.85 11.18
N PHE A 47 -11.27 -0.62 10.95
CA PHE A 47 -12.16 0.05 11.90
C PHE A 47 -13.59 -0.48 11.79
N GLU A 48 -14.45 -0.14 12.75
CA GLU A 48 -15.86 -0.57 12.76
C GLU A 48 -16.73 0.42 11.99
N PHE A 49 -17.57 -0.10 11.07
CA PHE A 49 -18.62 0.66 10.40
C PHE A 49 -19.75 -0.25 9.92
N GLY A 50 -21.00 0.18 10.11
CA GLY A 50 -22.18 -0.55 9.65
C GLY A 50 -22.33 -1.96 10.25
N GLY A 51 -21.82 -2.17 11.46
CA GLY A 51 -21.83 -3.48 12.15
C GLY A 51 -20.81 -4.48 11.61
N LEU A 52 -19.87 -4.01 10.77
CA LEU A 52 -18.77 -4.80 10.22
C LEU A 52 -17.43 -4.11 10.46
N ARG A 53 -16.39 -4.90 10.55
CA ARG A 53 -15.05 -4.42 10.53
C ARG A 53 -14.57 -4.26 9.09
N VAL A 54 -14.12 -3.07 8.72
CA VAL A 54 -13.72 -2.67 7.37
C VAL A 54 -12.30 -2.13 7.35
N ASP A 55 -11.61 -2.26 6.22
CA ASP A 55 -10.22 -1.84 6.07
C ASP A 55 -10.13 -0.44 5.43
N TYR A 56 -8.98 0.22 5.59
CA TYR A 56 -8.65 1.44 4.84
C TYR A 56 -8.36 1.12 3.36
N GLY A 57 -9.40 0.76 2.61
CA GLY A 57 -9.32 0.27 1.25
C GLY A 57 -9.16 -1.25 1.17
N SER A 58 -8.89 -1.76 -0.02
CA SER A 58 -8.79 -3.20 -0.27
C SER A 58 -7.36 -3.70 -0.05
N HIS A 59 -7.17 -4.53 0.96
CA HIS A 59 -5.89 -5.14 1.30
C HIS A 59 -5.94 -6.66 1.23
N ARG A 60 -4.81 -7.28 0.89
CA ARG A 60 -4.60 -8.73 0.86
C ARG A 60 -3.14 -9.04 1.22
N LEU A 61 -2.92 -10.11 1.97
CA LEU A 61 -1.58 -10.63 2.19
C LEU A 61 -1.26 -11.65 1.09
N HIS A 62 -0.23 -11.35 0.30
CA HIS A 62 0.17 -12.22 -0.80
C HIS A 62 0.91 -13.47 -0.29
N PRO A 63 0.71 -14.65 -0.90
CA PRO A 63 1.42 -15.88 -0.52
C PRO A 63 2.94 -15.85 -0.70
N ALA A 64 3.48 -14.91 -1.50
CA ALA A 64 4.92 -14.66 -1.64
C ALA A 64 5.52 -13.86 -0.47
N CYS A 65 4.76 -13.63 0.60
CA CYS A 65 5.28 -13.06 1.84
C CYS A 65 6.49 -13.87 2.31
N ASP A 66 7.51 -13.15 2.81
CA ASP A 66 8.70 -13.78 3.40
C ASP A 66 8.30 -14.88 4.39
N PRO A 67 8.94 -16.07 4.34
CA PRO A 67 8.56 -17.23 5.17
C PRO A 67 8.59 -16.95 6.67
N ASP A 68 9.57 -16.19 7.18
CA ASP A 68 9.71 -15.90 8.60
C ASP A 68 8.59 -14.94 9.06
N ILE A 69 8.28 -13.93 8.24
CA ILE A 69 7.17 -13.01 8.48
C ILE A 69 5.83 -13.73 8.43
N LEU A 70 5.64 -14.61 7.44
CA LEU A 70 4.43 -15.41 7.34
C LEU A 70 4.27 -16.38 8.51
N ALA A 71 5.37 -16.96 8.98
CA ALA A 71 5.38 -17.82 10.16
C ALA A 71 4.95 -17.06 11.42
N ASP A 72 5.46 -15.83 11.62
CA ASP A 72 5.07 -14.97 12.73
C ASP A 72 3.59 -14.57 12.63
N ILE A 73 3.11 -14.16 11.44
CA ILE A 73 1.70 -13.82 11.23
C ILE A 73 0.80 -15.03 11.55
N ARG A 74 1.16 -16.24 11.09
CA ARG A 74 0.42 -17.47 11.40
C ARG A 74 0.42 -17.80 12.88
N ARG A 75 1.55 -17.61 13.55
CA ARG A 75 1.68 -17.83 15.00
C ARG A 75 0.80 -16.87 15.80
N PHE A 76 0.71 -15.60 15.37
CA PHE A 76 -0.07 -14.59 16.07
C PHE A 76 -1.57 -14.71 15.82
N LEU A 77 -1.98 -15.07 14.61
CA LEU A 77 -3.38 -15.08 14.20
C LEU A 77 -4.02 -16.49 14.27
N GLY A 78 -3.23 -17.55 14.19
CA GLY A 78 -3.74 -18.92 14.20
C GLY A 78 -4.80 -19.14 13.12
N GLU A 79 -5.96 -19.66 13.53
CA GLU A 79 -7.10 -19.94 12.65
C GLU A 79 -7.81 -18.67 12.10
N ASP A 80 -7.51 -17.51 12.65
CA ASP A 80 -8.04 -16.25 12.13
C ASP A 80 -7.38 -15.84 10.80
N LEU A 81 -6.22 -16.41 10.44
CA LEU A 81 -5.62 -16.17 9.13
C LEU A 81 -6.19 -17.11 8.08
N LEU A 82 -7.14 -16.62 7.32
CA LEU A 82 -7.84 -17.38 6.30
C LEU A 82 -7.05 -17.45 5.00
N ASP A 83 -7.01 -18.62 4.36
CA ASP A 83 -6.54 -18.80 2.99
C ASP A 83 -7.73 -18.73 2.03
N ARG A 84 -7.75 -17.68 1.18
CA ARG A 84 -8.89 -17.31 0.35
C ARG A 84 -8.57 -17.40 -1.14
N PRO A 85 -9.46 -17.94 -1.98
CA PRO A 85 -9.33 -17.81 -3.43
C PRO A 85 -9.63 -16.36 -3.83
N ARG A 86 -8.92 -15.85 -4.84
CA ARG A 86 -9.26 -14.57 -5.47
C ARG A 86 -10.51 -14.73 -6.33
N HIS A 87 -11.50 -13.89 -6.09
CA HIS A 87 -12.76 -13.88 -6.81
C HIS A 87 -13.16 -12.45 -7.16
N GLY A 88 -12.39 -11.83 -8.04
CA GLY A 88 -12.64 -10.47 -8.50
C GLY A 88 -13.11 -10.41 -9.96
N ARG A 89 -13.50 -9.21 -10.40
CA ARG A 89 -13.81 -8.95 -11.81
C ARG A 89 -13.42 -7.53 -12.21
N ILE A 90 -13.23 -7.33 -13.51
CA ILE A 90 -12.86 -6.06 -14.13
C ILE A 90 -13.97 -5.68 -15.11
N SER A 91 -14.45 -4.43 -15.05
CA SER A 91 -15.29 -3.85 -16.08
C SER A 91 -14.41 -3.36 -17.23
N LEU A 92 -14.44 -4.04 -18.36
CA LEU A 92 -13.61 -3.71 -19.52
C LEU A 92 -14.49 -3.62 -20.76
N ARG A 93 -14.52 -2.43 -21.39
CA ARG A 93 -15.31 -2.17 -22.61
C ARG A 93 -16.79 -2.59 -22.48
N GLY A 94 -17.41 -2.25 -21.33
CA GLY A 94 -18.79 -2.60 -21.04
C GLY A 94 -19.06 -4.09 -20.74
N LYS A 95 -18.01 -4.90 -20.56
CA LYS A 95 -18.12 -6.32 -20.22
C LYS A 95 -17.38 -6.63 -18.93
N TRP A 96 -17.93 -7.58 -18.17
CA TRP A 96 -17.28 -8.09 -16.98
C TRP A 96 -16.39 -9.28 -17.30
N VAL A 97 -15.09 -9.19 -16.96
CA VAL A 97 -14.11 -10.27 -17.07
C VAL A 97 -13.57 -10.63 -15.69
N HIS A 98 -13.20 -11.88 -15.47
CA HIS A 98 -12.67 -12.33 -14.18
C HIS A 98 -11.30 -11.73 -13.86
N PHE A 99 -11.05 -11.51 -12.57
CA PHE A 99 -9.73 -11.20 -12.05
C PHE A 99 -9.32 -12.24 -10.99
N PRO A 100 -8.15 -12.89 -11.12
CA PRO A 100 -7.12 -12.71 -12.16
C PRO A 100 -7.63 -13.03 -13.57
N LEU A 101 -7.10 -12.30 -14.56
CA LEU A 101 -7.52 -12.44 -15.95
C LEU A 101 -7.42 -13.88 -16.45
N LYS A 102 -8.52 -14.40 -16.98
CA LYS A 102 -8.57 -15.70 -17.66
C LYS A 102 -8.52 -15.45 -19.17
N PRO A 103 -7.59 -16.07 -19.88
CA PRO A 103 -7.46 -15.87 -21.33
C PRO A 103 -8.74 -16.18 -22.12
N ALA A 104 -9.44 -17.24 -21.73
CA ALA A 104 -10.72 -17.58 -22.33
C ALA A 104 -11.76 -16.44 -22.21
N ASP A 105 -11.82 -15.76 -21.06
CA ASP A 105 -12.70 -14.61 -20.88
C ASP A 105 -12.34 -13.44 -21.79
N LEU A 106 -11.04 -13.17 -21.97
CA LEU A 106 -10.57 -12.10 -22.87
C LEU A 106 -10.94 -12.38 -24.33
N MET A 107 -10.89 -13.64 -24.75
CA MET A 107 -11.22 -14.03 -26.13
C MET A 107 -12.72 -14.18 -26.38
N LEU A 108 -13.49 -14.65 -25.36
CA LEU A 108 -14.92 -14.98 -25.55
C LEU A 108 -15.86 -13.85 -25.13
N ARG A 109 -15.46 -13.01 -24.17
CA ARG A 109 -16.31 -11.95 -23.62
C ARG A 109 -16.04 -10.58 -24.21
N LEU A 110 -14.82 -10.31 -24.67
CA LEU A 110 -14.46 -9.04 -25.32
C LEU A 110 -14.82 -9.05 -26.81
N ASP A 111 -14.94 -7.86 -27.37
CA ASP A 111 -15.27 -7.71 -28.79
C ASP A 111 -14.14 -8.23 -29.71
N LYS A 112 -14.54 -8.64 -30.91
CA LYS A 112 -13.62 -9.20 -31.89
C LYS A 112 -12.49 -8.23 -32.28
N GLY A 113 -12.76 -6.91 -32.23
CA GLY A 113 -11.76 -5.87 -32.52
C GLY A 113 -10.63 -5.85 -31.52
N PHE A 114 -10.95 -6.00 -30.21
CA PHE A 114 -9.93 -6.09 -29.16
C PHE A 114 -9.08 -7.38 -29.30
N ALA A 115 -9.73 -8.53 -29.53
CA ALA A 115 -9.02 -9.79 -29.70
C ALA A 115 -8.09 -9.75 -30.92
N LEU A 116 -8.60 -9.24 -32.09
CA LEU A 116 -7.80 -9.08 -33.30
C LEU A 116 -6.67 -8.07 -33.15
N GLY A 117 -6.93 -6.94 -32.47
CA GLY A 117 -5.92 -5.92 -32.16
C GLY A 117 -4.79 -6.50 -31.30
N THR A 118 -5.15 -7.23 -30.24
CA THR A 118 -4.17 -7.90 -29.37
C THR A 118 -3.34 -8.94 -30.13
N LEU A 119 -3.97 -9.74 -30.96
CA LEU A 119 -3.28 -10.73 -31.81
C LEU A 119 -2.33 -10.04 -32.82
N ARG A 120 -2.78 -8.97 -33.46
CA ARG A 120 -1.96 -8.15 -34.38
C ARG A 120 -0.73 -7.57 -33.65
N ASP A 121 -0.91 -7.05 -32.44
CA ASP A 121 0.18 -6.48 -31.64
C ASP A 121 1.19 -7.57 -31.24
N MET A 122 0.73 -8.78 -30.92
CA MET A 122 1.60 -9.94 -30.67
C MET A 122 2.43 -10.30 -31.90
N MET A 123 1.83 -10.35 -33.08
CA MET A 123 2.53 -10.71 -34.34
C MET A 123 3.54 -9.63 -34.76
N ARG A 124 3.25 -8.35 -34.50
CA ARG A 124 4.14 -7.23 -34.84
C ARG A 124 5.30 -7.05 -33.86
N LYS A 125 5.15 -7.50 -32.63
CA LYS A 125 6.12 -7.29 -31.53
C LYS A 125 7.57 -7.69 -31.90
N PRO A 126 7.86 -8.83 -32.58
CA PRO A 126 9.23 -9.19 -32.97
C PRO A 126 9.87 -8.20 -33.97
N PHE A 127 9.05 -7.46 -34.71
CA PHE A 127 9.51 -6.55 -35.77
C PHE A 127 9.53 -5.07 -35.32
N MET A 128 9.00 -4.77 -34.13
CA MET A 128 9.00 -3.40 -33.60
C MET A 128 10.37 -3.06 -33.03
N ARG A 129 10.94 -1.92 -33.45
CA ARG A 129 12.10 -1.35 -32.77
C ARG A 129 11.70 -0.92 -31.37
N ARG A 130 12.39 -1.41 -30.36
CA ARG A 130 12.20 -0.96 -28.98
C ARG A 130 12.72 0.48 -28.87
N GLY A 131 11.85 1.39 -28.48
CA GLY A 131 12.23 2.75 -28.12
C GLY A 131 12.93 2.82 -26.74
N PRO A 132 13.37 4.01 -26.31
CA PRO A 132 13.87 4.21 -24.96
C PRO A 132 12.78 3.81 -23.95
N ALA A 133 13.14 2.95 -22.98
CA ALA A 133 12.22 2.52 -21.91
C ALA A 133 12.30 3.52 -20.73
N ASP A 134 11.94 4.78 -20.97
CA ASP A 134 12.09 5.94 -20.08
C ASP A 134 10.83 6.34 -19.35
N SER A 135 9.67 5.89 -19.84
CA SER A 135 8.36 6.18 -19.23
C SER A 135 7.55 4.92 -18.95
N PHE A 136 6.54 5.06 -18.09
CA PHE A 136 5.54 4.02 -17.85
C PHE A 136 4.85 3.58 -19.16
N ALA A 137 4.52 4.56 -19.99
CA ALA A 137 3.87 4.29 -21.28
C ALA A 137 4.76 3.46 -22.21
N SER A 138 6.05 3.83 -22.35
CA SER A 138 6.99 3.11 -23.24
C SER A 138 7.19 1.66 -22.78
N VAL A 139 7.43 1.44 -21.48
CA VAL A 139 7.61 0.09 -20.91
C VAL A 139 6.38 -0.79 -21.11
N LEU A 140 5.17 -0.25 -20.92
CA LEU A 140 3.96 -1.04 -21.08
C LEU A 140 3.63 -1.31 -22.55
N ARG A 141 3.78 -0.32 -23.45
CA ARG A 141 3.57 -0.54 -24.89
C ARG A 141 4.50 -1.63 -25.43
N ASP A 142 5.76 -1.60 -25.04
CA ASP A 142 6.72 -2.63 -25.41
C ASP A 142 6.39 -4.00 -24.83
N SER A 143 5.81 -4.03 -23.63
CA SER A 143 5.50 -5.29 -22.94
C SER A 143 4.18 -5.90 -23.37
N LEU A 144 3.12 -5.10 -23.51
CA LEU A 144 1.73 -5.55 -23.63
C LEU A 144 1.08 -5.22 -24.98
N GLY A 145 1.69 -4.33 -25.76
CA GLY A 145 1.16 -3.82 -27.03
C GLY A 145 0.15 -2.68 -26.84
N PRO A 146 -0.05 -1.87 -27.90
CA PRO A 146 -0.94 -0.70 -27.86
C PRO A 146 -2.38 -1.04 -27.48
N THR A 147 -2.96 -2.11 -28.04
CA THR A 147 -4.38 -2.46 -27.80
C THR A 147 -4.71 -2.64 -26.33
N ILE A 148 -3.87 -3.36 -25.58
CA ILE A 148 -4.07 -3.58 -24.14
C ILE A 148 -3.79 -2.28 -23.36
N CYS A 149 -2.74 -1.56 -23.73
CA CYS A 149 -2.36 -0.32 -23.06
C CYS A 149 -3.47 0.75 -23.18
N ASP A 150 -3.93 1.02 -24.39
CA ASP A 150 -4.90 2.09 -24.68
C ASP A 150 -6.31 1.74 -24.15
N SER A 151 -6.66 0.45 -24.12
CA SER A 151 -7.98 0.01 -23.64
C SER A 151 -8.09 -0.21 -22.13
N PHE A 152 -6.95 -0.42 -21.44
CA PHE A 152 -6.96 -0.79 -20.03
C PHE A 152 -5.95 -0.01 -19.18
N TYR A 153 -4.64 -0.19 -19.46
CA TYR A 153 -3.62 0.31 -18.54
C TYR A 153 -3.51 1.83 -18.50
N PHE A 154 -3.64 2.51 -19.64
CA PHE A 154 -3.44 3.97 -19.68
C PHE A 154 -4.61 4.73 -19.09
N PRO A 155 -5.89 4.42 -19.41
CA PRO A 155 -7.01 5.03 -18.70
C PRO A 155 -6.98 4.76 -17.21
N TYR A 156 -6.62 3.54 -16.80
CA TYR A 156 -6.52 3.18 -15.39
C TYR A 156 -5.36 3.88 -14.67
N ALA A 157 -4.20 3.99 -15.32
CA ALA A 157 -3.06 4.73 -14.78
C ALA A 157 -3.38 6.21 -14.59
N LEU A 158 -4.01 6.85 -15.58
CA LEU A 158 -4.45 8.24 -15.47
C LEU A 158 -5.39 8.45 -14.28
N LYS A 159 -6.35 7.55 -14.06
CA LYS A 159 -7.25 7.62 -12.89
C LYS A 159 -6.49 7.46 -11.57
N ILE A 160 -5.66 6.44 -11.46
CA ILE A 160 -4.94 6.15 -10.21
C ILE A 160 -3.94 7.26 -9.89
N TRP A 161 -3.13 7.70 -10.87
CA TRP A 161 -2.00 8.59 -10.63
C TRP A 161 -2.34 10.07 -10.84
N GLY A 162 -3.44 10.38 -11.55
CA GLY A 162 -3.81 11.73 -11.93
C GLY A 162 -2.83 12.38 -12.91
N ARG A 163 -2.00 11.57 -13.58
CA ARG A 163 -1.01 12.01 -14.58
C ARG A 163 -1.04 11.10 -15.82
N PRO A 164 -0.77 11.64 -17.01
CA PRO A 164 -0.60 10.83 -18.22
C PRO A 164 0.47 9.76 -18.03
N PRO A 165 0.30 8.57 -18.61
CA PRO A 165 1.28 7.49 -18.53
C PRO A 165 2.67 7.86 -19.07
N GLU A 166 2.73 8.82 -19.99
CA GLU A 166 3.96 9.36 -20.57
C GLU A 166 4.77 10.20 -19.58
N GLU A 167 4.14 10.77 -18.55
CA GLU A 167 4.77 11.57 -17.50
C GLU A 167 5.21 10.73 -16.28
N LEU A 168 4.83 9.45 -16.24
CA LEU A 168 5.24 8.53 -15.18
C LEU A 168 6.55 7.83 -15.53
N SER A 169 7.43 7.68 -14.54
CA SER A 169 8.72 7.00 -14.68
C SER A 169 8.56 5.52 -15.07
N ALA A 170 9.52 5.01 -15.83
CA ALA A 170 9.63 3.59 -16.14
C ALA A 170 9.71 2.69 -14.88
N ILE A 171 10.24 3.23 -13.78
CA ILE A 171 10.30 2.54 -12.49
C ILE A 171 8.90 2.22 -11.98
N GLN A 172 7.93 3.14 -12.16
CA GLN A 172 6.52 2.92 -11.83
C GLN A 172 5.96 1.67 -12.52
N ALA A 173 6.26 1.50 -13.81
CA ALA A 173 5.82 0.32 -14.56
C ALA A 173 6.47 -0.97 -14.03
N ARG A 174 7.77 -0.95 -13.76
CA ARG A 174 8.52 -2.11 -13.27
C ARG A 174 8.07 -2.58 -11.90
N ARG A 175 7.71 -1.65 -11.00
CA ARG A 175 7.26 -1.95 -9.63
C ARG A 175 5.78 -2.35 -9.55
N ARG A 176 4.95 -1.93 -10.50
CA ARG A 176 3.50 -2.16 -10.49
C ARG A 176 3.04 -3.22 -11.47
N VAL A 177 3.75 -3.37 -12.57
CA VAL A 177 3.43 -4.37 -13.56
C VAL A 177 4.60 -5.34 -13.56
N SER A 178 4.42 -6.48 -12.90
CA SER A 178 5.46 -7.51 -12.89
C SER A 178 5.89 -7.75 -14.33
N ALA A 179 7.15 -7.46 -14.63
CA ALA A 179 7.75 -7.45 -15.97
C ALA A 179 7.79 -8.84 -16.66
N GLY A 180 6.82 -9.61 -16.35
CA GLY A 180 6.55 -10.89 -16.92
C GLY A 180 5.62 -10.80 -18.10
N SER A 181 5.92 -9.88 -18.99
CA SER A 181 5.64 -9.90 -20.42
C SER A 181 4.55 -10.89 -20.89
N PHE A 182 4.11 -10.71 -22.12
CA PHE A 182 3.35 -11.67 -22.95
C PHE A 182 3.77 -13.14 -22.73
N THR A 183 5.05 -13.43 -22.46
CA THR A 183 5.51 -14.78 -22.13
C THR A 183 4.93 -15.32 -20.81
N LYS A 184 4.70 -14.49 -19.79
CA LYS A 184 3.97 -14.92 -18.59
C LYS A 184 2.45 -14.96 -18.82
N LEU A 185 1.90 -14.04 -19.60
CA LEU A 185 0.50 -14.12 -20.04
C LEU A 185 0.30 -15.35 -20.93
N ALA A 186 1.16 -15.60 -21.91
CA ALA A 186 1.16 -16.81 -22.72
C ALA A 186 1.45 -18.07 -21.92
N ARG A 187 2.41 -18.06 -20.97
CA ARG A 187 2.59 -19.15 -20.00
C ARG A 187 1.39 -19.33 -19.08
N LYS A 188 0.72 -18.24 -18.69
CA LYS A 188 -0.51 -18.29 -17.90
C LYS A 188 -1.70 -18.81 -18.73
N VAL A 189 -1.70 -18.59 -20.04
CA VAL A 189 -2.60 -19.25 -21.00
C VAL A 189 -2.30 -20.74 -21.08
N LEU A 190 -1.02 -21.09 -21.23
CA LEU A 190 -0.55 -22.48 -21.28
C LEU A 190 -0.62 -23.18 -19.91
N SER A 191 -0.53 -22.47 -18.79
CA SER A 191 -0.65 -23.04 -17.42
C SER A 191 -2.08 -23.37 -17.00
N GLN A 192 -3.07 -23.13 -17.87
CA GLN A 192 -4.40 -23.74 -17.70
C GLN A 192 -4.46 -25.21 -18.10
N VAL A 193 -3.37 -25.74 -18.65
CA VAL A 193 -3.19 -27.18 -18.80
C VAL A 193 -2.93 -27.78 -17.41
N PRO A 194 -3.65 -28.86 -17.00
CA PRO A 194 -3.45 -29.50 -15.70
C PRO A 194 -1.97 -29.85 -15.48
N GLY A 195 -1.37 -29.39 -14.37
CA GLY A 195 0.02 -29.65 -14.00
C GLY A 195 0.96 -28.43 -14.02
N PHE A 196 0.55 -27.25 -14.51
CA PHE A 196 1.41 -26.06 -14.68
C PHE A 196 1.02 -24.85 -13.83
N LYS A 197 0.29 -25.00 -12.73
CA LYS A 197 -0.05 -23.87 -11.84
C LYS A 197 1.10 -23.58 -10.88
N PRO A 198 1.68 -22.36 -10.86
CA PRO A 198 2.58 -21.96 -9.78
C PRO A 198 1.86 -22.05 -8.43
N ALA A 199 2.55 -22.50 -7.40
CA ALA A 199 2.02 -22.55 -6.03
C ALA A 199 1.55 -21.13 -5.61
N GLY A 200 0.36 -21.03 -5.02
CA GLY A 200 -0.20 -19.77 -4.52
C GLY A 200 -0.86 -18.85 -5.56
N SER A 201 -0.84 -19.18 -6.87
CA SER A 201 -1.50 -18.36 -7.87
C SER A 201 -3.03 -18.32 -7.70
N GLY A 202 -3.60 -17.11 -7.62
CA GLY A 202 -5.04 -16.92 -7.46
C GLY A 202 -5.55 -17.12 -6.03
N ARG A 203 -4.68 -17.05 -5.03
CA ARG A 203 -5.02 -17.10 -3.60
C ARG A 203 -4.40 -15.91 -2.86
N PHE A 204 -4.93 -15.61 -1.66
CA PHE A 204 -4.39 -14.63 -0.73
C PHE A 204 -4.72 -15.03 0.71
N PHE A 205 -3.97 -14.50 1.66
CA PHE A 205 -4.34 -14.63 3.08
C PHE A 205 -5.07 -13.38 3.54
N TYR A 206 -6.08 -13.58 4.38
CA TYR A 206 -6.86 -12.48 4.95
C TYR A 206 -7.31 -12.80 6.38
N PRO A 207 -7.06 -11.91 7.34
CA PRO A 207 -7.52 -12.12 8.71
C PRO A 207 -9.04 -12.03 8.83
N ARG A 208 -9.66 -12.89 9.63
CA ARG A 208 -11.11 -12.98 9.82
C ARG A 208 -11.75 -11.66 10.27
N ARG A 209 -11.04 -10.87 11.06
CA ARG A 209 -11.52 -9.60 11.61
C ARG A 209 -10.90 -8.38 10.92
N GLY A 210 -10.72 -8.44 9.60
CA GLY A 210 -10.16 -7.35 8.81
C GLY A 210 -8.63 -7.37 8.75
N PHE A 211 -8.08 -6.72 7.74
CA PHE A 211 -6.65 -6.75 7.44
C PHE A 211 -5.78 -6.14 8.54
N GLY A 212 -6.30 -5.12 9.25
CA GLY A 212 -5.64 -4.46 10.38
C GLY A 212 -5.32 -5.40 11.55
N GLN A 213 -5.97 -6.57 11.63
CA GLN A 213 -5.69 -7.59 12.65
C GLN A 213 -4.22 -8.04 12.62
N ILE A 214 -3.53 -7.98 11.45
CA ILE A 214 -2.10 -8.25 11.35
C ILE A 214 -1.32 -7.23 12.20
N SER A 215 -1.57 -5.94 11.99
CA SER A 215 -0.88 -4.88 12.74
C SER A 215 -1.21 -4.90 14.23
N GLU A 216 -2.44 -5.21 14.60
CA GLU A 216 -2.85 -5.38 16.00
C GLU A 216 -2.11 -6.54 16.66
N ALA A 217 -1.95 -7.65 15.95
CA ALA A 217 -1.23 -8.81 16.44
C ALA A 217 0.27 -8.52 16.64
N TYR A 218 0.88 -7.78 15.71
CA TYR A 218 2.26 -7.30 15.87
C TYR A 218 2.40 -6.31 17.02
N ALA A 219 1.46 -5.38 17.20
CA ALA A 219 1.46 -4.44 18.32
C ALA A 219 1.38 -5.19 19.66
N LYS A 220 0.46 -6.16 19.75
CA LYS A 220 0.35 -7.02 20.92
C LYS A 220 1.64 -7.79 21.19
N ALA A 221 2.21 -8.45 20.19
CA ALA A 221 3.45 -9.21 20.32
C ALA A 221 4.64 -8.33 20.74
N ALA A 222 4.71 -7.09 20.23
CA ALA A 222 5.73 -6.12 20.66
C ALA A 222 5.56 -5.71 22.13
N VAL A 223 4.32 -5.44 22.57
CA VAL A 223 4.01 -5.12 23.97
C VAL A 223 4.32 -6.31 24.89
N ASP A 224 3.91 -7.52 24.51
CA ASP A 224 4.16 -8.76 25.28
C ASP A 224 5.68 -9.01 25.47
N THR A 225 6.51 -8.51 24.54
CA THR A 225 7.98 -8.57 24.62
C THR A 225 8.61 -7.32 25.26
N GLY A 226 7.80 -6.37 25.75
CA GLY A 226 8.24 -5.21 26.51
C GLY A 226 8.47 -3.92 25.72
N ALA A 227 7.84 -3.76 24.53
CA ALA A 227 7.76 -2.47 23.86
C ALA A 227 6.68 -1.59 24.51
N ASP A 228 6.93 -0.28 24.53
CA ASP A 228 5.97 0.73 24.95
C ASP A 228 5.35 1.37 23.70
N ILE A 229 4.06 1.08 23.43
CA ILE A 229 3.36 1.64 22.27
C ILE A 229 2.35 2.68 22.75
N ARG A 230 2.54 3.93 22.33
CA ARG A 230 1.74 5.07 22.74
C ARG A 230 0.87 5.57 21.60
N PHE A 231 -0.41 5.28 21.69
CA PHE A 231 -1.43 5.75 20.74
C PHE A 231 -1.91 7.17 21.09
N GLY A 232 -2.48 7.88 20.11
CA GLY A 232 -2.93 9.26 20.29
C GLY A 232 -1.77 10.24 20.50
N ARG A 233 -0.56 9.87 20.14
CA ARG A 233 0.66 10.68 20.28
C ARG A 233 1.10 11.20 18.91
N ARG A 234 0.76 12.43 18.60
CA ARG A 234 1.20 13.11 17.38
C ARG A 234 2.60 13.68 17.59
N VAL A 235 3.59 13.17 16.88
CA VAL A 235 4.93 13.75 16.83
C VAL A 235 4.84 15.13 16.17
N THR A 236 5.36 16.15 16.88
CA THR A 236 5.34 17.55 16.44
C THR A 236 6.72 18.11 16.17
N ARG A 237 7.76 17.54 16.77
CA ARG A 237 9.14 17.96 16.58
C ARG A 237 10.13 16.83 16.82
N VAL A 238 11.21 16.84 16.05
CA VAL A 238 12.35 15.94 16.23
C VAL A 238 13.61 16.79 16.28
N ILE A 239 14.38 16.67 17.36
CA ILE A 239 15.58 17.48 17.60
C ILE A 239 16.79 16.56 17.58
N ALA A 240 17.72 16.86 16.67
CA ALA A 240 18.96 16.10 16.53
C ALA A 240 19.86 16.29 17.76
N PRO A 241 20.74 15.30 18.06
CA PRO A 241 21.69 15.41 19.14
C PRO A 241 22.63 16.62 18.99
N ALA A 242 22.84 17.36 20.05
CA ALA A 242 23.81 18.49 20.07
C ALA A 242 25.28 18.03 19.98
N SER A 243 25.56 16.75 20.28
CA SER A 243 26.88 16.12 20.20
C SER A 243 26.75 14.66 19.77
N ALA A 244 27.85 14.05 19.32
CA ALA A 244 27.84 12.65 18.87
C ALA A 244 27.30 11.66 19.92
N ALA A 245 27.47 11.94 21.22
CA ALA A 245 26.98 11.12 22.32
C ALA A 245 25.64 11.58 22.90
N GLY A 246 25.15 12.76 22.50
CA GLY A 246 23.89 13.32 23.01
C GLY A 246 22.66 12.51 22.57
N PRO A 247 21.53 12.63 23.25
CA PRO A 247 20.29 11.99 22.86
C PRO A 247 19.58 12.76 21.72
N TRP A 248 18.79 12.06 20.95
CA TRP A 248 17.68 12.64 20.21
C TRP A 248 16.55 13.04 21.16
N ILE A 249 15.85 14.12 20.83
CA ILE A 249 14.63 14.49 21.55
C ILE A 249 13.46 14.42 20.57
N VAL A 250 12.42 13.69 20.94
CA VAL A 250 11.16 13.63 20.20
C VAL A 250 10.09 14.32 21.05
N GLU A 251 9.44 15.34 20.46
CA GLU A 251 8.28 15.99 21.07
C GLU A 251 7.00 15.45 20.41
N ALA A 252 6.07 15.01 21.26
CA ALA A 252 4.78 14.50 20.82
C ALA A 252 3.65 15.13 21.66
N THR A 253 2.48 15.31 21.06
CA THR A 253 1.32 15.88 21.72
C THR A 253 0.17 14.87 21.84
N GLN A 254 -0.53 14.97 22.98
CA GLN A 254 -1.86 14.36 23.18
C GLN A 254 -2.80 15.47 23.66
N GLY A 255 -3.70 15.93 22.80
CA GLY A 255 -4.42 17.17 23.08
C GLY A 255 -3.44 18.32 23.26
N ASP A 256 -3.55 19.05 24.36
CA ASP A 256 -2.70 20.20 24.70
C ASP A 256 -1.42 19.81 25.46
N VAL A 257 -1.24 18.54 25.81
CA VAL A 257 -0.08 18.07 26.56
C VAL A 257 1.06 17.74 25.60
N VAL A 258 2.21 18.39 25.80
CA VAL A 258 3.47 18.09 25.09
C VAL A 258 4.33 17.17 25.94
N GLU A 259 4.71 16.05 25.40
CA GLU A 259 5.65 15.09 25.99
C GLU A 259 6.99 15.17 25.25
N ARG A 260 8.10 15.15 26.02
CA ARG A 260 9.47 15.09 25.48
C ARG A 260 10.08 13.75 25.82
N ILE A 261 10.56 13.04 24.80
CA ILE A 261 11.10 11.69 24.90
C ILE A 261 12.54 11.70 24.41
N GLU A 262 13.46 11.27 25.27
CA GLU A 262 14.85 11.06 24.87
C GLU A 262 15.06 9.71 24.23
N ALA A 263 15.85 9.68 23.16
CA ALA A 263 16.19 8.47 22.42
C ALA A 263 17.68 8.42 22.07
N ASP A 264 18.24 7.24 22.06
CA ASP A 264 19.57 7.00 21.52
C ASP A 264 19.49 6.85 19.99
N TYR A 265 18.37 6.29 19.47
CA TYR A 265 18.04 6.15 18.06
C TYR A 265 16.62 6.66 17.80
N VAL A 266 16.44 7.37 16.66
CA VAL A 266 15.13 7.74 16.12
C VAL A 266 14.91 6.99 14.81
N TRP A 267 13.89 6.13 14.78
CA TRP A 267 13.50 5.37 13.60
C TRP A 267 12.14 5.88 13.10
N THR A 268 12.10 6.36 11.87
CA THR A 268 10.89 6.92 11.30
C THR A 268 10.32 6.07 10.18
N THR A 269 9.01 5.84 10.23
CA THR A 269 8.23 5.24 9.14
C THR A 269 7.24 6.23 8.54
N LEU A 270 7.34 7.49 8.97
CA LEU A 270 6.56 8.60 8.44
C LEU A 270 7.01 8.93 7.01
N PRO A 271 6.18 9.64 6.22
CA PRO A 271 6.63 10.16 4.94
C PRO A 271 7.93 10.95 5.09
N ILE A 272 8.92 10.65 4.25
CA ILE A 272 10.25 11.27 4.35
C ILE A 272 10.18 12.80 4.26
N SER A 273 9.25 13.34 3.47
CA SER A 273 8.96 14.77 3.39
C SER A 273 8.41 15.36 4.70
N LEU A 274 7.70 14.57 5.49
CA LEU A 274 7.23 14.98 6.82
C LEU A 274 8.36 14.95 7.85
N PHE A 275 9.24 13.96 7.77
CA PHE A 275 10.36 13.85 8.69
C PHE A 275 11.26 15.10 8.66
N GLY A 276 11.59 15.60 7.46
CA GLY A 276 12.31 16.86 7.30
C GLY A 276 11.60 18.05 7.96
N ARG A 277 10.28 18.15 7.78
CA ARG A 277 9.48 19.23 8.41
C ARG A 277 9.47 19.16 9.94
N LEU A 278 9.45 17.96 10.51
CA LEU A 278 9.49 17.76 11.97
C LEU A 278 10.83 18.20 12.59
N MET A 279 11.90 18.25 11.82
CA MET A 279 13.20 18.76 12.28
C MET A 279 13.33 20.29 12.15
N GLY A 280 12.39 20.96 11.48
CA GLY A 280 12.33 22.42 11.37
C GLY A 280 13.57 23.04 10.72
N ASP A 281 14.05 24.17 11.26
CA ASP A 281 15.16 24.94 10.69
C ASP A 281 16.54 24.25 10.81
N ALA A 282 16.61 23.09 11.47
CA ALA A 282 17.84 22.32 11.58
C ALA A 282 18.21 21.54 10.30
N VAL A 283 17.33 21.54 9.28
CA VAL A 283 17.58 20.85 8.02
C VAL A 283 18.23 21.79 6.98
N PRO A 284 19.11 21.28 6.10
CA PRO A 284 19.63 22.07 4.99
C PRO A 284 18.51 22.61 4.08
N PRO A 285 18.65 23.81 3.49
CA PRO A 285 17.61 24.40 2.62
C PRO A 285 17.20 23.52 1.41
N ALA A 286 18.08 22.64 0.97
CA ALA A 286 17.78 21.68 -0.09
C ALA A 286 16.69 20.66 0.30
N VAL A 287 16.54 20.33 1.60
CA VAL A 287 15.59 19.32 2.08
C VAL A 287 14.13 19.76 1.92
N PRO A 288 13.67 20.94 2.40
CA PRO A 288 12.31 21.38 2.15
C PRO A 288 12.01 21.60 0.66
N ALA A 289 12.99 22.06 -0.13
CA ALA A 289 12.84 22.18 -1.59
C ALA A 289 12.63 20.80 -2.25
N ALA A 290 13.40 19.79 -1.86
CA ALA A 290 13.24 18.42 -2.33
C ALA A 290 11.93 17.80 -1.86
N ALA A 291 11.50 18.06 -0.62
CA ALA A 291 10.21 17.58 -0.09
C ALA A 291 9.00 18.15 -0.87
N ALA A 292 9.12 19.34 -1.44
CA ALA A 292 8.13 19.92 -2.34
C ALA A 292 8.19 19.33 -3.76
N GLY A 293 9.27 18.65 -4.12
CA GLY A 293 9.49 18.03 -5.44
C GLY A 293 9.01 16.58 -5.55
N ILE A 294 8.49 15.98 -4.48
CA ILE A 294 7.91 14.64 -4.50
C ILE A 294 6.41 14.70 -4.24
N ASP A 295 5.65 13.97 -5.04
CA ASP A 295 4.19 13.98 -5.01
C ASP A 295 3.61 12.68 -4.47
N TYR A 296 2.46 12.80 -3.80
CA TYR A 296 1.65 11.67 -3.36
C TYR A 296 0.25 11.75 -3.95
N ARG A 297 -0.26 10.63 -4.40
CA ARG A 297 -1.67 10.52 -4.72
C ARG A 297 -2.47 10.31 -3.45
N ALA A 298 -3.49 11.11 -3.26
CA ALA A 298 -4.45 10.92 -2.21
C ALA A 298 -5.56 9.93 -2.63
N MET A 299 -6.32 9.43 -1.65
CA MET A 299 -7.41 8.50 -1.86
C MET A 299 -8.60 8.89 -1.00
N VAL A 300 -9.77 8.95 -1.61
CA VAL A 300 -11.05 9.04 -0.90
C VAL A 300 -11.64 7.63 -0.85
N LEU A 301 -11.83 7.11 0.35
CA LEU A 301 -12.48 5.83 0.62
C LEU A 301 -13.91 6.09 1.05
N ILE A 302 -14.87 5.57 0.30
CA ILE A 302 -16.29 5.81 0.48
C ILE A 302 -16.93 4.48 0.88
N TYR A 303 -17.44 4.41 2.10
CA TYR A 303 -18.07 3.23 2.66
C TYR A 303 -19.58 3.41 2.65
N LEU A 304 -20.30 2.44 2.06
CA LEU A 304 -21.74 2.40 2.05
C LEU A 304 -22.23 1.18 2.85
N SER A 305 -22.98 1.42 3.92
CA SER A 305 -23.68 0.37 4.66
C SER A 305 -25.00 0.07 3.97
N LEU A 306 -25.21 -1.15 3.49
CA LEU A 306 -26.36 -1.56 2.71
C LEU A 306 -27.28 -2.49 3.52
N PRO A 307 -28.63 -2.38 3.33
CA PRO A 307 -29.62 -3.23 4.02
C PRO A 307 -29.82 -4.58 3.32
N VAL A 308 -28.72 -5.23 2.91
CA VAL A 308 -28.73 -6.55 2.25
C VAL A 308 -27.61 -7.40 2.79
N GLY A 309 -27.81 -8.69 2.89
CA GLY A 309 -26.80 -9.59 3.46
C GLY A 309 -25.50 -9.67 2.67
N ARG A 310 -25.58 -9.38 1.36
CA ARG A 310 -24.44 -9.33 0.43
C ARG A 310 -24.81 -8.50 -0.79
N PHE A 311 -23.89 -7.67 -1.26
CA PHE A 311 -24.06 -6.90 -2.49
C PHE A 311 -23.67 -7.70 -3.73
N THR A 312 -22.57 -8.46 -3.65
CA THR A 312 -22.04 -9.26 -4.76
C THR A 312 -21.37 -10.53 -4.27
N GLU A 313 -21.17 -11.49 -5.14
CA GLU A 313 -20.35 -12.69 -4.85
C GLU A 313 -18.85 -12.42 -4.91
N TYR A 314 -18.44 -11.30 -5.56
CA TYR A 314 -17.05 -10.96 -5.80
C TYR A 314 -16.43 -10.22 -4.60
N ASP A 315 -15.15 -10.49 -4.35
CA ASP A 315 -14.39 -9.76 -3.33
C ASP A 315 -14.04 -8.34 -3.78
N ALA A 316 -13.76 -8.14 -5.08
CA ALA A 316 -13.46 -6.82 -5.63
C ALA A 316 -13.91 -6.66 -7.09
N HIS A 317 -14.23 -5.42 -7.43
CA HIS A 317 -14.51 -4.95 -8.79
C HIS A 317 -13.51 -3.86 -9.15
N TYR A 318 -12.99 -3.90 -10.38
CA TYR A 318 -12.06 -2.90 -10.89
C TYR A 318 -12.70 -2.17 -12.07
N PHE A 319 -12.53 -0.85 -12.10
CA PHE A 319 -13.12 0.04 -13.09
C PHE A 319 -12.01 0.86 -13.79
N PRO A 320 -11.35 0.33 -14.82
CA PRO A 320 -10.29 1.03 -15.53
C PRO A 320 -10.77 2.19 -16.40
N SER A 321 -11.99 2.11 -16.91
CA SER A 321 -12.58 3.07 -17.84
C SER A 321 -12.84 4.44 -17.17
N ALA A 322 -12.73 5.54 -17.93
CA ALA A 322 -12.87 6.90 -17.42
C ALA A 322 -14.30 7.32 -17.11
N ASP A 323 -15.30 6.60 -17.66
CA ASP A 323 -16.72 6.84 -17.47
C ASP A 323 -17.26 6.42 -16.09
N VAL A 324 -16.50 5.62 -15.33
CA VAL A 324 -16.73 5.31 -13.91
C VAL A 324 -15.62 5.98 -13.12
N ARG A 325 -15.94 6.85 -12.16
CA ARG A 325 -14.95 7.67 -11.42
C ARG A 325 -14.16 6.85 -10.41
N ILE A 326 -14.82 5.93 -9.69
CA ILE A 326 -14.13 5.04 -8.75
C ILE A 326 -13.21 4.07 -9.51
N THR A 327 -12.11 3.66 -8.90
CA THR A 327 -11.15 2.71 -9.48
C THR A 327 -11.40 1.29 -9.03
N ARG A 328 -11.88 1.11 -7.81
CA ARG A 328 -12.11 -0.19 -7.20
C ARG A 328 -13.32 -0.13 -6.26
N LEU A 329 -14.06 -1.22 -6.20
CA LEU A 329 -15.07 -1.48 -5.18
C LEU A 329 -14.73 -2.80 -4.52
N SER A 330 -14.77 -2.85 -3.20
CA SER A 330 -14.58 -4.08 -2.42
C SER A 330 -15.72 -4.30 -1.46
N GLU A 331 -15.98 -5.57 -1.15
CA GLU A 331 -16.93 -5.98 -0.12
C GLU A 331 -16.19 -6.79 0.96
N PRO A 332 -15.77 -6.15 2.09
CA PRO A 332 -14.95 -6.76 3.13
C PRO A 332 -15.51 -8.08 3.66
N LYS A 333 -16.84 -8.21 3.72
CA LYS A 333 -17.53 -9.43 4.11
C LYS A 333 -17.14 -10.65 3.27
N ASN A 334 -16.86 -10.45 1.96
CA ASN A 334 -16.42 -11.51 1.06
C ASN A 334 -14.96 -11.90 1.29
N TYR A 335 -14.08 -10.97 1.67
CA TYR A 335 -12.70 -11.30 2.00
C TYR A 335 -12.61 -12.26 3.20
N ALA A 336 -13.35 -11.95 4.26
CA ALA A 336 -13.34 -12.72 5.49
C ALA A 336 -14.32 -13.91 5.46
N ALA A 337 -15.06 -14.13 4.36
CA ALA A 337 -16.10 -15.14 4.24
C ALA A 337 -17.17 -15.07 5.35
N LEU A 338 -17.53 -13.86 5.77
CA LEU A 338 -18.52 -13.66 6.83
C LEU A 338 -19.94 -13.87 6.30
N THR A 339 -20.77 -14.48 7.11
CA THR A 339 -22.21 -14.66 6.86
C THR A 339 -23.08 -13.72 7.72
N THR A 340 -22.48 -13.12 8.73
CA THR A 340 -23.13 -12.19 9.67
C THR A 340 -22.64 -10.75 9.45
N PRO A 341 -23.51 -9.76 9.65
CA PRO A 341 -24.97 -9.86 9.84
C PRO A 341 -25.67 -10.36 8.56
N PRO A 342 -26.78 -11.12 8.67
CA PRO A 342 -27.43 -11.70 7.49
C PRO A 342 -28.16 -10.67 6.62
N ASP A 343 -28.52 -9.52 7.19
CA ASP A 343 -29.31 -8.44 6.60
C ASP A 343 -28.53 -7.13 6.42
N GLY A 344 -27.20 -7.21 6.50
CA GLY A 344 -26.31 -6.05 6.36
C GLY A 344 -24.98 -6.40 5.69
N THR A 345 -24.49 -5.50 4.85
CA THR A 345 -23.12 -5.52 4.30
C THR A 345 -22.57 -4.11 4.19
N VAL A 346 -21.26 -4.01 4.01
CA VAL A 346 -20.57 -2.75 3.70
C VAL A 346 -19.78 -2.96 2.43
N ILE A 347 -19.89 -2.00 1.52
CA ILE A 347 -18.99 -1.89 0.37
C ILE A 347 -18.08 -0.68 0.55
N CYS A 348 -16.85 -0.79 0.07
CA CYS A 348 -15.86 0.29 0.06
C CYS A 348 -15.48 0.62 -1.38
N ALA A 349 -15.77 1.84 -1.81
CA ALA A 349 -15.35 2.39 -3.09
C ALA A 349 -14.08 3.23 -2.91
N GLU A 350 -13.13 3.06 -3.83
CA GLU A 350 -11.86 3.80 -3.84
C GLU A 350 -11.85 4.81 -4.98
N LEU A 351 -11.79 6.09 -4.62
CA LEU A 351 -11.74 7.22 -5.54
C LEU A 351 -10.40 7.94 -5.38
N PRO A 352 -9.43 7.72 -6.29
CA PRO A 352 -8.18 8.48 -6.27
C PRO A 352 -8.47 9.96 -6.54
N ALA A 353 -7.92 10.81 -5.70
CA ALA A 353 -8.10 12.25 -5.78
C ALA A 353 -6.82 12.98 -5.38
N SER A 354 -6.74 14.27 -5.65
CA SER A 354 -5.79 15.18 -5.04
C SER A 354 -6.53 16.06 -4.03
N PRO A 355 -5.86 16.59 -2.99
CA PRO A 355 -6.52 17.46 -2.02
C PRO A 355 -7.14 18.75 -2.65
N GLU A 356 -6.69 19.11 -3.83
CA GLU A 356 -7.17 20.26 -4.63
C GLU A 356 -8.34 19.91 -5.54
N ASP A 357 -8.63 18.59 -5.74
CA ASP A 357 -9.71 18.13 -6.60
C ASP A 357 -11.08 18.43 -5.97
N HIS A 358 -12.08 18.72 -6.80
CA HIS A 358 -13.47 18.92 -6.36
C HIS A 358 -13.97 17.77 -5.47
N HIS A 359 -13.68 16.52 -5.85
CA HIS A 359 -14.10 15.32 -5.10
C HIS A 359 -13.55 15.28 -3.67
N TRP A 360 -12.43 15.95 -3.40
CA TRP A 360 -11.85 16.00 -2.05
C TRP A 360 -12.71 16.82 -1.08
N ALA A 361 -13.40 17.84 -1.58
CA ALA A 361 -14.22 18.73 -0.78
C ALA A 361 -15.68 18.27 -0.64
N MET A 362 -16.13 17.28 -1.44
CA MET A 362 -17.51 16.77 -1.40
C MET A 362 -17.85 16.19 -0.02
N THR A 363 -19.10 16.32 0.37
CA THR A 363 -19.66 15.73 1.59
C THR A 363 -19.80 14.20 1.46
N ASP A 364 -19.99 13.52 2.58
CA ASP A 364 -20.17 12.06 2.60
C ASP A 364 -21.41 11.66 1.78
N ALA A 365 -22.50 12.44 1.84
CA ALA A 365 -23.72 12.20 1.06
C ALA A 365 -23.47 12.32 -0.45
N GLU A 366 -22.86 13.42 -0.91
CA GLU A 366 -22.53 13.63 -2.33
C GLU A 366 -21.61 12.54 -2.88
N LEU A 367 -20.64 12.07 -2.08
CA LEU A 367 -19.76 10.96 -2.46
C LEU A 367 -20.51 9.61 -2.48
N GLY A 368 -21.49 9.43 -1.59
CA GLY A 368 -22.40 8.28 -1.63
C GLY A 368 -23.22 8.23 -2.91
N ASP A 369 -23.81 9.38 -3.31
CA ASP A 369 -24.58 9.52 -4.55
C ASP A 369 -23.68 9.32 -5.80
N LEU A 370 -22.44 9.83 -5.76
CA LEU A 370 -21.45 9.58 -6.80
C LEU A 370 -21.20 8.10 -7.00
N VAL A 371 -20.98 7.35 -5.92
CA VAL A 371 -20.76 5.89 -5.99
C VAL A 371 -21.99 5.18 -6.50
N ALA A 372 -23.19 5.55 -6.05
CA ALA A 372 -24.45 4.96 -6.53
C ALA A 372 -24.63 5.17 -8.05
N ALA A 373 -24.34 6.38 -8.55
CA ALA A 373 -24.38 6.70 -9.98
C ALA A 373 -23.34 5.90 -10.79
N ASP A 374 -22.10 5.80 -10.30
CA ASP A 374 -21.04 5.02 -10.93
C ASP A 374 -21.39 3.53 -11.02
N LEU A 375 -21.95 2.96 -9.96
CA LEU A 375 -22.37 1.55 -9.94
C LEU A 375 -23.56 1.29 -10.86
N ALA A 376 -24.53 2.21 -10.93
CA ALA A 376 -25.64 2.12 -11.86
C ALA A 376 -25.14 2.16 -13.31
N HIS A 377 -24.23 3.09 -13.63
CA HIS A 377 -23.59 3.19 -14.94
C HIS A 377 -22.82 1.92 -15.30
N ALA A 378 -22.13 1.31 -14.34
CA ALA A 378 -21.41 0.04 -14.53
C ALA A 378 -22.32 -1.19 -14.62
N GLY A 379 -23.64 -1.03 -14.55
CA GLY A 379 -24.62 -2.12 -14.64
C GLY A 379 -24.74 -2.98 -13.38
N ILE A 380 -24.34 -2.45 -12.23
CA ILE A 380 -24.47 -3.08 -10.89
C ILE A 380 -25.07 -2.09 -9.89
N PRO A 381 -26.32 -1.60 -10.12
CA PRO A 381 -26.93 -0.60 -9.25
C PRO A 381 -27.05 -1.10 -7.80
N LEU A 382 -27.07 -0.16 -6.85
CA LEU A 382 -27.37 -0.49 -5.47
C LEU A 382 -28.78 -1.09 -5.36
N PRO A 383 -28.97 -2.17 -4.59
CA PRO A 383 -30.28 -2.82 -4.46
C PRO A 383 -31.26 -2.00 -3.61
N ALA A 384 -30.75 -1.07 -2.79
CA ALA A 384 -31.50 -0.14 -1.95
C ALA A 384 -30.61 1.05 -1.57
N PRO A 385 -31.18 2.17 -1.12
CA PRO A 385 -30.42 3.28 -0.55
C PRO A 385 -29.55 2.81 0.63
N PRO A 386 -28.31 3.34 0.76
CA PRO A 386 -27.46 2.99 1.89
C PRO A 386 -28.06 3.48 3.22
N LYS A 387 -27.93 2.66 4.28
CA LYS A 387 -28.31 3.04 5.66
C LYS A 387 -27.42 4.16 6.21
N ALA A 388 -26.15 4.14 5.81
CA ALA A 388 -25.16 5.14 6.20
C ALA A 388 -24.03 5.22 5.17
N VAL A 389 -23.47 6.41 5.05
CA VAL A 389 -22.27 6.70 4.26
C VAL A 389 -21.18 7.22 5.20
N LEU A 390 -19.95 6.75 5.03
CA LEU A 390 -18.80 7.23 5.76
C LEU A 390 -17.64 7.42 4.79
N VAL A 391 -16.94 8.55 4.91
CA VAL A 391 -15.78 8.84 4.06
C VAL A 391 -14.50 8.93 4.88
N ARG A 392 -13.44 8.33 4.36
CA ARG A 392 -12.07 8.47 4.88
C ARG A 392 -11.16 9.03 3.78
N ARG A 393 -10.40 10.06 4.11
CA ARG A 393 -9.49 10.74 3.18
C ARG A 393 -8.05 10.45 3.57
N LEU A 394 -7.31 9.75 2.70
CA LEU A 394 -5.91 9.43 2.88
C LEU A 394 -5.08 10.37 1.99
N ARG A 395 -4.39 11.35 2.59
CA ARG A 395 -3.62 12.36 1.83
C ARG A 395 -2.41 11.77 1.09
N GLN A 396 -1.80 10.74 1.65
CA GLN A 396 -0.57 10.11 1.13
C GLN A 396 -0.79 8.60 0.97
N ALA A 397 -1.70 8.23 0.07
CA ALA A 397 -2.01 6.82 -0.19
C ALA A 397 -0.93 6.15 -1.03
N TYR A 398 -0.44 6.83 -2.08
CA TYR A 398 0.57 6.31 -3.00
C TYR A 398 1.60 7.37 -3.37
N PRO A 399 2.92 7.05 -3.34
CA PRO A 399 3.93 7.89 -3.98
C PRO A 399 3.69 7.95 -5.49
N ILE A 400 3.90 9.10 -6.11
CA ILE A 400 3.81 9.26 -7.57
C ILE A 400 5.23 9.31 -8.13
N TYR A 401 5.57 8.32 -8.92
CA TYR A 401 6.86 8.29 -9.61
C TYR A 401 6.75 9.03 -10.96
N ALA A 402 6.66 10.37 -10.89
CA ALA A 402 6.76 11.21 -12.08
C ALA A 402 8.18 11.11 -12.66
N ILE A 403 8.35 11.38 -13.95
CA ILE A 403 9.68 11.44 -14.56
C ILE A 403 10.52 12.49 -13.82
N GLY A 404 11.70 12.10 -13.34
CA GLY A 404 12.64 12.94 -12.61
C GLY A 404 12.40 13.01 -11.09
N TYR A 405 11.44 12.27 -10.53
CA TYR A 405 11.20 12.20 -9.08
C TYR A 405 12.43 11.70 -8.30
N GLU A 406 13.29 10.96 -8.96
CA GLU A 406 14.50 10.40 -8.37
C GLU A 406 15.41 11.48 -7.77
N ARG A 407 15.54 12.63 -8.46
CA ARG A 407 16.41 13.73 -7.99
C ARG A 407 15.99 14.29 -6.63
N PRO A 408 14.76 14.79 -6.44
CA PRO A 408 14.34 15.27 -5.12
C PRO A 408 14.30 14.15 -4.08
N PHE A 409 13.93 12.91 -4.46
CA PHE A 409 13.95 11.80 -3.52
C PHE A 409 15.37 11.47 -3.05
N THR A 410 16.37 11.45 -3.95
CA THR A 410 17.78 11.23 -3.59
C THR A 410 18.28 12.27 -2.58
N VAL A 411 17.96 13.55 -2.76
CA VAL A 411 18.33 14.61 -1.79
C VAL A 411 17.76 14.33 -0.40
N LEU A 412 16.49 13.89 -0.31
CA LEU A 412 15.87 13.56 0.96
C LEU A 412 16.47 12.30 1.59
N ASP A 413 16.71 11.29 0.79
CA ASP A 413 17.23 10.00 1.24
C ASP A 413 18.69 10.13 1.72
N GLU A 414 19.56 10.74 0.91
CA GLU A 414 20.94 11.02 1.30
C GLU A 414 21.02 11.89 2.56
N TRP A 415 20.19 12.93 2.66
CA TRP A 415 20.12 13.74 3.87
C TRP A 415 19.74 12.88 5.09
N ALA A 416 18.67 12.09 5.00
CA ALA A 416 18.24 11.22 6.09
C ALA A 416 19.34 10.23 6.50
N GLU A 417 20.10 9.76 5.52
CA GLU A 417 21.26 8.89 5.71
C GLU A 417 22.45 9.57 6.43
N THR A 418 22.58 10.90 6.38
CA THR A 418 23.62 11.62 7.14
C THR A 418 23.31 11.76 8.63
N LEU A 419 22.06 11.57 9.03
CA LEU A 419 21.65 11.80 10.41
C LEU A 419 22.20 10.71 11.35
N PRO A 420 22.90 11.09 12.42
CA PRO A 420 23.52 10.11 13.32
C PRO A 420 22.44 9.32 14.07
N ARG A 421 22.50 8.00 14.01
CA ARG A 421 21.58 7.13 14.75
C ARG A 421 20.08 7.38 14.44
N ALA A 422 19.78 7.94 13.27
CA ALA A 422 18.45 8.02 12.71
C ALA A 422 18.31 7.03 11.54
N LEU A 423 17.08 6.55 11.32
CA LEU A 423 16.77 5.64 10.23
C LEU A 423 15.38 5.96 9.67
N SER A 424 15.29 6.18 8.35
CA SER A 424 14.03 6.26 7.62
C SER A 424 13.78 4.97 6.86
N PHE A 425 12.62 4.34 7.06
CA PHE A 425 12.27 3.09 6.38
C PHE A 425 10.75 2.88 6.32
N GLY A 426 10.34 1.77 5.72
CA GLY A 426 8.93 1.51 5.46
C GLY A 426 8.46 2.21 4.18
N ARG A 427 7.23 1.89 3.78
CA ARG A 427 6.65 2.37 2.52
C ARG A 427 6.70 3.89 2.35
N GLN A 428 6.39 4.63 3.41
CA GLN A 428 6.35 6.09 3.36
C GLN A 428 7.74 6.71 3.58
N GLY A 429 8.55 6.11 4.45
CA GLY A 429 9.91 6.57 4.73
C GLY A 429 10.88 6.39 3.57
N LEU A 430 10.63 5.42 2.68
CA LEU A 430 11.42 5.17 1.47
C LEU A 430 10.70 5.59 0.18
N PHE A 431 9.58 6.32 0.28
CA PHE A 431 8.80 6.72 -0.89
C PHE A 431 8.53 5.54 -1.84
N ALA A 432 8.13 4.38 -1.30
CA ALA A 432 8.09 3.12 -2.03
C ALA A 432 6.66 2.64 -2.31
N HIS A 433 6.49 1.91 -3.43
CA HIS A 433 5.30 1.12 -3.72
C HIS A 433 5.46 -0.28 -3.16
N ASP A 434 5.04 -0.48 -1.91
CA ASP A 434 5.23 -1.75 -1.22
C ASP A 434 3.94 -2.27 -0.59
N ASN A 435 3.85 -3.59 -0.49
CA ASN A 435 2.81 -4.28 0.23
C ASN A 435 3.12 -4.31 1.74
N THR A 436 2.15 -4.71 2.55
CA THR A 436 2.30 -4.81 4.01
C THR A 436 3.45 -5.72 4.43
N HIS A 437 3.62 -6.87 3.76
CA HIS A 437 4.71 -7.80 4.08
C HIS A 437 6.10 -7.23 3.74
N HIS A 438 6.23 -6.43 2.68
CA HIS A 438 7.46 -5.70 2.38
C HIS A 438 7.78 -4.67 3.48
N ALA A 439 6.76 -3.95 3.97
CA ALA A 439 6.94 -3.01 5.07
C ALA A 439 7.39 -3.71 6.37
N LEU A 440 6.80 -4.88 6.68
CA LEU A 440 7.26 -5.72 7.80
C LEU A 440 8.70 -6.17 7.61
N ALA A 441 9.07 -6.61 6.40
CA ALA A 441 10.44 -7.04 6.07
C ALA A 441 11.47 -5.93 6.27
N MET A 442 11.14 -4.68 5.91
CA MET A 442 11.99 -3.53 6.20
C MET A 442 12.20 -3.32 7.70
N GLY A 443 11.14 -3.49 8.51
CA GLY A 443 11.25 -3.42 9.97
C GLY A 443 12.13 -4.52 10.55
N TYR A 444 12.02 -5.75 10.03
CA TYR A 444 12.85 -6.88 10.44
C TYR A 444 14.32 -6.66 10.09
N ALA A 445 14.58 -6.19 8.87
CA ALA A 445 15.94 -5.86 8.42
C ALA A 445 16.57 -4.77 9.28
N ALA A 446 15.84 -3.67 9.55
CA ALA A 446 16.30 -2.60 10.42
C ALA A 446 16.67 -3.13 11.81
N ALA A 447 15.80 -3.94 12.42
CA ALA A 447 16.07 -4.55 13.72
C ALA A 447 17.28 -5.48 13.71
N SER A 448 17.48 -6.24 12.63
CA SER A 448 18.62 -7.16 12.49
C SER A 448 19.95 -6.42 12.36
N CYS A 449 19.95 -5.20 11.81
CA CYS A 449 21.14 -4.36 11.69
C CYS A 449 21.55 -3.69 13.02
N LEU A 450 20.71 -3.65 14.05
CA LEU A 450 21.09 -3.09 15.35
C LEU A 450 21.72 -4.18 16.23
N GLY A 451 23.02 -4.12 16.44
CA GLY A 451 23.79 -5.06 17.26
C GLY A 451 24.36 -4.41 18.52
N PRO A 452 25.11 -5.20 19.34
CA PRO A 452 25.79 -4.67 20.54
C PRO A 452 26.82 -3.58 20.25
N SER A 453 27.40 -3.57 19.05
CA SER A 453 28.37 -2.56 18.57
C SER A 453 27.69 -1.34 17.93
N GLY A 454 26.37 -1.27 17.92
CA GLY A 454 25.61 -0.22 17.25
C GLY A 454 24.90 -0.71 15.98
N PHE A 455 24.47 0.25 15.15
CA PHE A 455 23.76 -0.03 13.91
C PHE A 455 24.74 -0.32 12.77
N ASP A 456 24.62 -1.50 12.16
CA ASP A 456 25.41 -1.92 11.00
C ASP A 456 24.83 -1.29 9.72
N ARG A 457 25.43 -0.16 9.31
CA ARG A 457 25.00 0.58 8.14
C ARG A 457 25.29 -0.16 6.83
N ASN A 458 26.38 -0.93 6.78
CA ASN A 458 26.71 -1.68 5.56
C ASN A 458 25.70 -2.79 5.30
N ALA A 459 25.33 -3.55 6.32
CA ALA A 459 24.27 -4.54 6.22
C ALA A 459 22.92 -3.90 5.83
N TRP A 460 22.61 -2.72 6.40
CA TRP A 460 21.41 -1.98 6.03
C TRP A 460 21.40 -1.58 4.55
N LEU A 461 22.48 -1.09 4.00
CA LEU A 461 22.57 -0.73 2.59
C LEU A 461 22.40 -1.93 1.65
N GLU A 462 22.85 -3.12 2.05
CA GLU A 462 22.56 -4.35 1.30
C GLU A 462 21.07 -4.71 1.33
N TYR A 463 20.40 -4.57 2.47
CA TYR A 463 18.94 -4.74 2.53
C TYR A 463 18.20 -3.69 1.66
N ARG A 464 18.68 -2.44 1.61
CA ARG A 464 18.12 -1.40 0.75
C ARG A 464 18.09 -1.82 -0.73
N LYS A 465 19.13 -2.47 -1.22
CA LYS A 465 19.17 -2.99 -2.60
C LYS A 465 18.09 -4.04 -2.83
N ILE A 466 17.79 -4.87 -1.84
CA ILE A 466 16.70 -5.86 -1.92
C ILE A 466 15.35 -5.13 -1.99
N PHE A 467 15.12 -4.11 -1.18
CA PHE A 467 13.86 -3.35 -1.19
C PHE A 467 13.57 -2.67 -2.53
N GLU A 468 14.62 -2.26 -3.25
CA GLU A 468 14.48 -1.71 -4.60
C GLU A 468 13.98 -2.74 -5.63
N THR A 469 14.10 -4.02 -5.35
CA THR A 469 13.58 -5.10 -6.21
C THR A 469 12.13 -5.48 -5.92
N HIS A 470 11.53 -4.96 -4.86
CA HIS A 470 10.15 -5.25 -4.50
C HIS A 470 9.19 -4.89 -5.64
N VAL A 471 8.27 -5.80 -5.92
CA VAL A 471 7.18 -5.62 -6.88
C VAL A 471 5.87 -5.75 -6.12
N VAL A 472 4.96 -4.79 -6.34
CA VAL A 472 3.62 -4.88 -5.76
C VAL A 472 2.88 -6.02 -6.42
N GLU A 473 2.47 -6.99 -5.63
CA GLU A 473 1.67 -8.12 -6.07
C GLU A 473 0.22 -7.94 -5.60
N ASP A 474 -0.69 -7.87 -6.60
CA ASP A 474 -2.15 -7.78 -6.40
C ASP A 474 -2.83 -9.14 -6.61
#